data_3b95fe340c8d09069a1ee65fa96b23a3
#
_entry.id   3b95fe340c8d09069a1ee65fa96b23a3
#
_cell.length_a   1.000
_cell.length_b   1.000
_cell.length_c   1.000
_cell.angle_alpha   90.00
_cell.angle_beta   90.00
_cell.angle_gamma   90.00
#
_symmetry.space_group_name_H-M   'P 1'
#
loop_
_entity.id
_entity.type
_entity.pdbx_description
1 polymer ?
#
loop_
_entity_poly.entity_id
_entity_poly.type
_entity_poly.pdbx_seq_one_letter_code
_entity_poly.pdbx_strand_id
1 'polypeptide(L)'
;MRVAVLPGDGIGPEVTHAAVALLERVRPDLDCVEALVGGAALAQGLPALPDATRELCDASDAILFGSVGLPEYDGKPLAQRPEYALFLLRRDYELFANLRPVRVFRGLEDASPLRSELVRGIDLIVVRELTGGIYYGRPKELRTVDGIEEAVDTMIYRAPEIERIARVAFDLARARRKRVTSVDKQNILETSRLWRRVVDEVAREYPDVALEHLLVDSAAMQLVSRPGEFDVILTENMFGDILSDEAAILTGSIGTLPSASLGLRSRGQGRQFGLYEPIGGTAPTLAGKNVANPTASILSAAMLLRHSLADPASAQRIEDAVGRTYADGLRTAELSSATGSKALSTREFAAAVLARL
;
A
#
# COMPACT_ATOMS: atom_id res chain seq x y z
N MET A 1 -12.33 17.11 -11.34
CA MET A 1 -11.14 16.26 -11.25
C MET A 1 -11.53 14.83 -11.60
N ARG A 2 -10.62 14.09 -12.26
CA ARG A 2 -10.92 12.71 -12.71
C ARG A 2 -10.12 11.68 -11.96
N VAL A 3 -10.75 10.57 -11.59
CA VAL A 3 -10.12 9.40 -10.98
C VAL A 3 -10.33 8.19 -11.89
N ALA A 4 -9.25 7.56 -12.33
CA ALA A 4 -9.32 6.27 -12.99
C ALA A 4 -9.58 5.20 -11.94
N VAL A 5 -10.68 4.47 -12.07
CA VAL A 5 -11.06 3.38 -11.16
C VAL A 5 -10.78 2.06 -11.86
N LEU A 6 -9.87 1.28 -11.28
CA LEU A 6 -9.40 0.00 -11.85
C LEU A 6 -9.68 -1.13 -10.86
N PRO A 7 -10.90 -1.68 -10.82
CA PRO A 7 -11.29 -2.68 -9.82
C PRO A 7 -10.49 -3.98 -9.88
N GLY A 8 -10.15 -4.44 -11.09
CA GLY A 8 -9.36 -5.65 -11.31
C GLY A 8 -10.10 -6.94 -10.98
N ASP A 9 -9.47 -7.82 -10.21
CA ASP A 9 -9.83 -9.22 -10.05
C ASP A 9 -10.31 -9.56 -8.64
N GLY A 10 -10.94 -10.71 -8.48
CA GLY A 10 -11.30 -11.29 -7.19
C GLY A 10 -12.24 -10.41 -6.38
N ILE A 11 -11.85 -10.04 -5.15
CA ILE A 11 -12.60 -9.12 -4.29
C ILE A 11 -12.46 -7.65 -4.72
N GLY A 12 -11.54 -7.34 -5.64
CA GLY A 12 -11.24 -5.98 -6.08
C GLY A 12 -12.49 -5.16 -6.43
N PRO A 13 -13.41 -5.65 -7.28
CA PRO A 13 -14.64 -4.91 -7.62
C PRO A 13 -15.48 -4.55 -6.39
N GLU A 14 -15.72 -5.49 -5.47
CA GLU A 14 -16.61 -5.23 -4.32
C GLU A 14 -16.02 -4.21 -3.34
N VAL A 15 -14.71 -4.25 -3.08
CA VAL A 15 -14.05 -3.32 -2.14
C VAL A 15 -13.79 -1.94 -2.79
N THR A 16 -13.52 -1.91 -4.09
CA THR A 16 -13.30 -0.65 -4.82
C THR A 16 -14.61 0.13 -4.98
N HIS A 17 -15.71 -0.53 -5.31
CA HIS A 17 -17.02 0.13 -5.39
C HIS A 17 -17.45 0.69 -4.02
N ALA A 18 -17.13 0.01 -2.91
CA ALA A 18 -17.34 0.56 -1.58
C ALA A 18 -16.54 1.86 -1.37
N ALA A 19 -15.28 1.92 -1.81
CA ALA A 19 -14.44 3.11 -1.71
C ALA A 19 -14.95 4.26 -2.61
N VAL A 20 -15.38 3.96 -3.84
CA VAL A 20 -15.97 4.96 -4.77
C VAL A 20 -17.19 5.60 -4.16
N ALA A 21 -18.10 4.83 -3.54
CA ALA A 21 -19.28 5.37 -2.89
C ALA A 21 -18.94 6.40 -1.78
N LEU A 22 -17.83 6.20 -1.04
CA LEU A 22 -17.35 7.17 -0.04
C LEU A 22 -16.78 8.43 -0.73
N LEU A 23 -16.00 8.27 -1.83
CA LEU A 23 -15.49 9.40 -2.61
C LEU A 23 -16.61 10.27 -3.14
N GLU A 24 -17.61 9.68 -3.81
CA GLU A 24 -18.76 10.40 -4.35
C GLU A 24 -19.57 11.12 -3.27
N ARG A 25 -19.65 10.55 -2.07
CA ARG A 25 -20.34 11.16 -0.93
C ARG A 25 -19.64 12.40 -0.39
N VAL A 26 -18.30 12.39 -0.30
CA VAL A 26 -17.51 13.53 0.22
C VAL A 26 -17.13 14.53 -0.88
N ARG A 27 -17.04 14.08 -2.13
CA ARG A 27 -16.64 14.87 -3.30
C ARG A 27 -17.52 14.51 -4.50
N PRO A 28 -18.78 14.98 -4.54
CA PRO A 28 -19.74 14.70 -5.62
C PRO A 28 -19.35 15.32 -6.98
N ASP A 29 -18.33 16.17 -6.99
CA ASP A 29 -17.75 16.78 -8.19
C ASP A 29 -16.66 15.90 -8.88
N LEU A 30 -16.30 14.76 -8.31
CA LEU A 30 -15.31 13.86 -8.91
C LEU A 30 -15.92 13.06 -10.06
N ASP A 31 -15.17 12.98 -11.16
CA ASP A 31 -15.46 12.13 -12.30
C ASP A 31 -14.70 10.78 -12.11
N CYS A 32 -15.38 9.81 -11.49
CA CYS A 32 -14.85 8.46 -11.26
C CYS A 32 -15.16 7.58 -12.48
N VAL A 33 -14.15 7.25 -13.28
CA VAL A 33 -14.32 6.48 -14.52
C VAL A 33 -13.69 5.10 -14.37
N GLU A 34 -14.50 4.04 -14.56
CA GLU A 34 -14.06 2.66 -14.44
C GLU A 34 -13.48 2.13 -15.76
N ALA A 35 -12.41 1.32 -15.66
CA ALA A 35 -11.82 0.62 -16.79
C ALA A 35 -11.31 -0.77 -16.42
N LEU A 36 -11.17 -1.64 -17.43
CA LEU A 36 -10.70 -3.01 -17.30
C LEU A 36 -9.20 -3.06 -17.02
N VAL A 37 -8.79 -3.97 -16.12
CA VAL A 37 -7.38 -4.24 -15.80
C VAL A 37 -7.22 -5.68 -15.33
N GLY A 38 -6.03 -6.22 -15.44
CA GLY A 38 -5.68 -7.52 -14.89
C GLY A 38 -6.37 -8.69 -15.59
N GLY A 39 -6.82 -9.68 -14.82
CA GLY A 39 -7.53 -10.87 -15.32
C GLY A 39 -8.86 -10.55 -15.97
N ALA A 40 -9.56 -9.52 -15.50
CA ALA A 40 -10.80 -9.05 -16.11
C ALA A 40 -10.58 -8.55 -17.56
N ALA A 41 -9.44 -7.95 -17.86
CA ALA A 41 -9.06 -7.58 -19.22
C ALA A 41 -8.62 -8.81 -20.04
N LEU A 42 -7.78 -9.67 -19.45
CA LEU A 42 -7.31 -10.90 -20.10
C LEU A 42 -8.45 -11.84 -20.51
N ALA A 43 -9.49 -11.93 -19.67
CA ALA A 43 -10.69 -12.72 -19.96
C ALA A 43 -11.47 -12.24 -21.21
N GLN A 44 -11.27 -10.97 -21.60
CA GLN A 44 -11.84 -10.40 -22.82
C GLN A 44 -10.87 -10.45 -24.02
N GLY A 45 -9.74 -11.14 -23.89
CA GLY A 45 -8.71 -11.23 -24.93
C GLY A 45 -7.86 -9.94 -25.09
N LEU A 46 -7.92 -9.04 -24.11
CA LEU A 46 -7.15 -7.81 -24.08
C LEU A 46 -5.83 -8.02 -23.31
N PRO A 47 -4.82 -7.15 -23.47
CA PRO A 47 -3.67 -7.13 -22.57
C PRO A 47 -4.09 -6.88 -21.12
N ALA A 48 -3.27 -7.31 -20.13
CA ALA A 48 -3.55 -7.06 -18.70
C ALA A 48 -3.72 -5.56 -18.38
N LEU A 49 -3.07 -4.69 -19.13
CA LEU A 49 -3.29 -3.23 -19.13
C LEU A 49 -3.66 -2.79 -20.55
N PRO A 50 -4.95 -2.67 -20.89
CA PRO A 50 -5.41 -2.22 -22.21
C PRO A 50 -4.99 -0.77 -22.51
N ASP A 51 -4.80 -0.44 -23.79
CA ASP A 51 -4.42 0.93 -24.20
C ASP A 51 -5.48 1.97 -23.76
N ALA A 52 -6.76 1.67 -23.91
CA ALA A 52 -7.85 2.53 -23.44
C ALA A 52 -7.78 2.80 -21.92
N THR A 53 -7.39 1.79 -21.13
CA THR A 53 -7.17 1.96 -19.68
C THR A 53 -5.97 2.85 -19.41
N ARG A 54 -4.90 2.70 -20.16
CA ARG A 54 -3.71 3.56 -20.06
C ARG A 54 -4.04 5.02 -20.41
N GLU A 55 -4.78 5.25 -21.50
CA GLU A 55 -5.25 6.58 -21.91
C GLU A 55 -6.11 7.22 -20.82
N LEU A 56 -7.01 6.46 -20.18
CA LEU A 56 -7.80 6.94 -19.05
C LEU A 56 -6.89 7.35 -17.87
N CYS A 57 -5.91 6.52 -17.52
CA CYS A 57 -4.95 6.85 -16.44
C CYS A 57 -4.15 8.12 -16.75
N ASP A 58 -3.72 8.30 -18.01
CA ASP A 58 -3.01 9.51 -18.46
C ASP A 58 -3.85 10.78 -18.34
N ALA A 59 -5.15 10.66 -18.59
CA ALA A 59 -6.12 11.75 -18.52
C ALA A 59 -6.64 12.01 -17.08
N SER A 60 -6.27 11.18 -16.10
CA SER A 60 -6.78 11.25 -14.73
C SER A 60 -5.81 11.96 -13.78
N ASP A 61 -6.33 12.47 -12.67
CA ASP A 61 -5.54 13.07 -11.59
C ASP A 61 -4.93 12.01 -10.66
N ALA A 62 -5.57 10.84 -10.56
CA ALA A 62 -5.14 9.71 -9.73
C ALA A 62 -5.75 8.39 -10.22
N ILE A 63 -5.18 7.28 -9.75
CA ILE A 63 -5.69 5.92 -9.97
C ILE A 63 -6.15 5.33 -8.63
N LEU A 64 -7.42 4.93 -8.53
CA LEU A 64 -7.91 4.05 -7.49
C LEU A 64 -7.92 2.62 -8.03
N PHE A 65 -7.11 1.77 -7.42
CA PHE A 65 -6.88 0.42 -7.89
C PHE A 65 -7.44 -0.59 -6.88
N GLY A 66 -8.03 -1.68 -7.36
CA GLY A 66 -8.51 -2.76 -6.50
C GLY A 66 -7.43 -3.80 -6.26
N SER A 67 -7.48 -4.90 -6.99
CA SER A 67 -6.48 -5.98 -6.90
C SER A 67 -6.38 -6.74 -8.22
N VAL A 68 -5.21 -7.32 -8.50
CA VAL A 68 -4.99 -8.15 -9.68
C VAL A 68 -4.29 -9.45 -9.30
N GLY A 69 -4.64 -10.51 -10.01
CA GLY A 69 -4.07 -11.84 -9.81
C GLY A 69 -5.15 -12.91 -9.80
N LEU A 70 -4.94 -13.94 -10.59
CA LEU A 70 -5.83 -15.10 -10.66
C LEU A 70 -4.99 -16.37 -10.73
N PRO A 71 -5.30 -17.42 -9.94
CA PRO A 71 -4.50 -18.65 -9.87
C PRO A 71 -4.27 -19.34 -11.21
N GLU A 72 -5.20 -19.21 -12.15
CA GLU A 72 -5.11 -19.78 -13.50
C GLU A 72 -3.96 -19.21 -14.35
N TYR A 73 -3.35 -18.11 -13.90
CA TYR A 73 -2.20 -17.48 -14.58
C TYR A 73 -0.87 -17.71 -13.87
N ASP A 74 -0.82 -18.36 -12.69
CA ASP A 74 0.40 -18.51 -11.88
C ASP A 74 1.58 -19.17 -12.61
N GLY A 75 1.30 -20.13 -13.48
CA GLY A 75 2.33 -20.82 -14.27
C GLY A 75 2.82 -20.06 -15.52
N LYS A 76 2.25 -18.87 -15.83
CA LYS A 76 2.58 -18.14 -17.06
C LYS A 76 3.75 -17.17 -16.83
N PRO A 77 4.49 -16.79 -17.89
CA PRO A 77 5.45 -15.68 -17.82
C PRO A 77 4.80 -14.40 -17.32
N LEU A 78 5.52 -13.55 -16.59
CA LEU A 78 5.01 -12.32 -15.97
C LEU A 78 4.20 -11.45 -16.94
N ALA A 79 4.68 -11.28 -18.18
CA ALA A 79 4.00 -10.47 -19.20
C ALA A 79 2.60 -10.99 -19.61
N GLN A 80 2.25 -12.22 -19.21
CA GLN A 80 0.95 -12.85 -19.48
C GLN A 80 0.09 -12.99 -18.22
N ARG A 81 0.56 -12.44 -17.08
CA ARG A 81 -0.17 -12.47 -15.81
C ARG A 81 -0.93 -11.17 -15.57
N PRO A 82 -2.03 -11.22 -14.82
CA PRO A 82 -2.78 -10.02 -14.39
C PRO A 82 -1.90 -8.96 -13.70
N GLU A 83 -0.96 -9.39 -12.86
CA GLU A 83 -0.05 -8.54 -12.06
C GLU A 83 0.87 -7.67 -12.93
N TYR A 84 1.05 -8.06 -14.20
CA TYR A 84 1.86 -7.27 -15.13
C TYR A 84 1.28 -5.87 -15.35
N ALA A 85 -0.04 -5.70 -15.23
CA ALA A 85 -0.68 -4.39 -15.30
C ALA A 85 -0.15 -3.45 -14.21
N LEU A 86 -0.09 -3.92 -12.97
CA LEU A 86 0.40 -3.14 -11.83
C LEU A 86 1.89 -2.81 -11.98
N PHE A 87 2.69 -3.79 -12.45
CA PHE A 87 4.10 -3.56 -12.76
C PHE A 87 4.28 -2.46 -13.80
N LEU A 88 3.49 -2.46 -14.89
CA LEU A 88 3.53 -1.44 -15.92
C LEU A 88 3.13 -0.07 -15.36
N LEU A 89 2.04 0.04 -14.60
CA LEU A 89 1.58 1.30 -14.01
C LEU A 89 2.65 1.91 -13.08
N ARG A 90 3.25 1.10 -12.21
CA ARG A 90 4.32 1.56 -11.30
C ARG A 90 5.54 2.06 -12.06
N ARG A 91 5.96 1.35 -13.12
CA ARG A 91 7.09 1.71 -13.96
C ARG A 91 6.82 2.96 -14.79
N ASP A 92 5.69 2.98 -15.52
CA ASP A 92 5.39 4.01 -16.53
C ASP A 92 5.06 5.36 -15.89
N TYR A 93 4.57 5.36 -14.65
CA TYR A 93 4.30 6.58 -13.87
C TYR A 93 5.40 6.87 -12.83
N GLU A 94 6.50 6.10 -12.83
CA GLU A 94 7.63 6.26 -11.88
C GLU A 94 7.17 6.36 -10.42
N LEU A 95 6.27 5.46 -10.01
CA LEU A 95 5.67 5.45 -8.66
C LEU A 95 6.67 4.86 -7.65
N PHE A 96 7.65 5.65 -7.26
CA PHE A 96 8.79 5.18 -6.46
C PHE A 96 8.54 5.12 -4.95
N ALA A 97 7.64 5.95 -4.42
CA ALA A 97 7.36 6.02 -2.99
C ALA A 97 6.08 5.28 -2.65
N ASN A 98 6.20 4.10 -2.04
CA ASN A 98 5.05 3.35 -1.55
C ASN A 98 4.86 3.60 -0.06
N LEU A 99 3.74 4.21 0.28
CA LEU A 99 3.33 4.56 1.63
C LEU A 99 2.33 3.54 2.14
N ARG A 100 2.63 2.85 3.23
CA ARG A 100 1.81 1.82 3.87
C ARG A 100 1.55 2.17 5.34
N PRO A 101 0.51 2.96 5.64
CA PRO A 101 0.14 3.25 7.02
C PRO A 101 -0.38 2.00 7.72
N VAL A 102 0.04 1.81 8.97
CA VAL A 102 -0.42 0.74 9.87
C VAL A 102 -0.98 1.38 11.10
N ARG A 103 -2.29 1.31 11.27
CA ARG A 103 -3.01 1.90 12.40
C ARG A 103 -3.95 0.89 13.04
N VAL A 104 -3.82 0.70 14.34
CA VAL A 104 -4.79 -0.08 15.11
C VAL A 104 -5.90 0.85 15.57
N PHE A 105 -7.10 0.66 15.02
CA PHE A 105 -8.26 1.46 15.39
C PHE A 105 -8.77 1.06 16.78
N ARG A 106 -9.26 2.06 17.52
CA ARG A 106 -9.94 1.80 18.79
C ARG A 106 -11.10 0.84 18.55
N GLY A 107 -11.15 -0.22 19.33
CA GLY A 107 -12.14 -1.29 19.20
C GLY A 107 -11.69 -2.44 18.30
N LEU A 108 -10.44 -2.46 17.83
CA LEU A 108 -9.83 -3.58 17.10
C LEU A 108 -8.62 -4.20 17.85
N GLU A 109 -8.32 -3.75 19.05
CA GLU A 109 -7.15 -4.23 19.80
C GLU A 109 -7.19 -5.74 20.09
N ASP A 110 -8.38 -6.31 20.16
CA ASP A 110 -8.64 -7.73 20.37
C ASP A 110 -8.62 -8.57 19.08
N ALA A 111 -8.62 -7.94 17.92
CA ALA A 111 -8.50 -8.63 16.63
C ALA A 111 -7.06 -9.06 16.32
N SER A 112 -6.07 -8.37 16.92
CA SER A 112 -4.65 -8.74 16.78
C SER A 112 -4.35 -10.06 17.50
N PRO A 113 -3.47 -10.93 16.95
CA PRO A 113 -2.96 -12.10 17.66
C PRO A 113 -2.01 -11.73 18.81
N LEU A 114 -1.55 -10.48 18.86
CA LEU A 114 -0.72 -9.95 19.94
C LEU A 114 -1.58 -9.48 21.10
N ARG A 115 -0.96 -9.34 22.28
CA ARG A 115 -1.66 -8.79 23.45
C ARG A 115 -2.10 -7.35 23.18
N SER A 116 -3.34 -7.02 23.57
CA SER A 116 -3.97 -5.73 23.31
C SER A 116 -3.14 -4.53 23.83
N GLU A 117 -2.37 -4.71 24.89
CA GLU A 117 -1.49 -3.68 25.45
C GLU A 117 -0.35 -3.30 24.49
N LEU A 118 0.13 -4.27 23.69
CA LEU A 118 1.20 -4.03 22.73
C LEU A 118 0.72 -3.30 21.47
N VAL A 119 -0.54 -3.51 21.10
CA VAL A 119 -1.08 -2.99 19.84
C VAL A 119 -1.92 -1.72 20.00
N ARG A 120 -2.30 -1.39 21.23
CA ARG A 120 -3.10 -0.20 21.53
C ARG A 120 -2.40 1.10 21.10
N GLY A 121 -3.08 1.87 20.24
CA GLY A 121 -2.60 3.19 19.81
C GLY A 121 -1.44 3.14 18.82
N ILE A 122 -1.17 1.98 18.20
CA ILE A 122 -0.20 1.89 17.10
C ILE A 122 -0.67 2.77 15.96
N ASP A 123 0.26 3.62 15.51
CA ASP A 123 0.14 4.46 14.33
C ASP A 123 1.55 4.65 13.77
N LEU A 124 1.95 3.82 12.82
CA LEU A 124 3.23 3.89 12.11
C LEU A 124 3.00 3.88 10.59
N ILE A 125 4.01 4.24 9.84
CA ILE A 125 3.98 4.17 8.37
C ILE A 125 5.26 3.55 7.84
N VAL A 126 5.13 2.59 6.94
CA VAL A 126 6.26 2.05 6.17
C VAL A 126 6.38 2.85 4.87
N VAL A 127 7.53 3.44 4.65
CA VAL A 127 7.94 4.15 3.43
C VAL A 127 8.90 3.25 2.68
N ARG A 128 8.37 2.57 1.66
CA ARG A 128 9.07 1.58 0.84
C ARG A 128 9.50 2.22 -0.47
N GLU A 129 10.79 2.13 -0.82
CA GLU A 129 11.23 2.41 -2.18
C GLU A 129 10.69 1.30 -3.10
N LEU A 130 9.97 1.67 -4.18
CA LEU A 130 9.16 0.73 -4.94
C LEU A 130 9.73 0.37 -6.32
N THR A 131 10.68 1.12 -6.85
CA THR A 131 11.12 1.03 -8.25
C THR A 131 12.55 0.54 -8.44
N GLY A 132 13.28 0.28 -7.37
CA GLY A 132 14.64 -0.24 -7.35
C GLY A 132 14.77 -1.64 -6.75
N GLY A 133 16.00 -1.99 -6.42
CA GLY A 133 16.35 -3.20 -5.69
C GLY A 133 16.28 -4.47 -6.51
N ILE A 134 16.08 -5.59 -5.80
CA ILE A 134 16.13 -6.94 -6.38
C ILE A 134 14.94 -7.24 -7.31
N TYR A 135 13.82 -6.50 -7.17
CA TYR A 135 12.65 -6.71 -8.02
C TYR A 135 12.85 -6.19 -9.45
N TYR A 136 13.72 -5.18 -9.63
CA TYR A 136 13.96 -4.51 -10.92
C TYR A 136 15.38 -4.69 -11.45
N GLY A 137 16.33 -5.14 -10.62
CA GLY A 137 17.72 -5.32 -11.02
C GLY A 137 17.89 -6.35 -12.15
N ARG A 138 18.98 -6.21 -12.91
CA ARG A 138 19.35 -7.13 -13.99
C ARG A 138 20.84 -7.47 -13.87
N PRO A 139 21.28 -8.70 -14.23
CA PRO A 139 20.50 -9.81 -14.78
C PRO A 139 19.50 -10.40 -13.75
N LYS A 140 18.41 -10.94 -14.27
CA LYS A 140 17.39 -11.68 -13.53
C LYS A 140 16.95 -12.84 -14.43
N GLU A 141 17.49 -14.02 -14.15
CA GLU A 141 17.37 -15.15 -15.06
C GLU A 141 17.61 -16.51 -14.36
N LEU A 142 17.00 -17.53 -14.92
CA LEU A 142 17.37 -18.91 -14.70
C LEU A 142 18.25 -19.35 -15.90
N ARG A 143 19.44 -19.90 -15.65
CA ARG A 143 20.38 -20.31 -16.69
C ARG A 143 21.08 -21.62 -16.35
N THR A 144 21.70 -22.24 -17.34
CA THR A 144 22.55 -23.41 -17.13
C THR A 144 23.99 -23.04 -17.45
N VAL A 145 24.89 -23.22 -16.47
CA VAL A 145 26.34 -23.00 -16.59
C VAL A 145 27.06 -24.32 -16.27
N ASP A 146 27.87 -24.81 -17.18
CA ASP A 146 28.62 -26.08 -17.03
C ASP A 146 27.72 -27.29 -16.68
N GLY A 147 26.48 -27.31 -17.20
CA GLY A 147 25.48 -28.36 -16.95
C GLY A 147 24.77 -28.27 -15.60
N ILE A 148 24.98 -27.20 -14.84
CA ILE A 148 24.32 -26.92 -13.56
C ILE A 148 23.31 -25.78 -13.73
N GLU A 149 22.07 -25.98 -13.26
CA GLU A 149 21.08 -24.90 -13.21
C GLU A 149 21.46 -23.90 -12.11
N GLU A 150 21.44 -22.63 -12.44
CA GLU A 150 21.57 -21.54 -11.48
C GLU A 150 20.53 -20.44 -11.75
N ALA A 151 20.07 -19.81 -10.67
CA ALA A 151 19.18 -18.65 -10.72
C ALA A 151 19.92 -17.42 -10.23
N VAL A 152 19.73 -16.29 -10.94
CA VAL A 152 20.36 -15.01 -10.59
C VAL A 152 19.27 -13.93 -10.46
N ASP A 153 19.25 -13.26 -9.32
CA ASP A 153 18.55 -12.00 -9.10
C ASP A 153 19.55 -10.94 -8.64
N THR A 154 19.55 -9.78 -9.27
CA THR A 154 20.49 -8.70 -8.99
C THR A 154 19.82 -7.59 -8.19
N MET A 155 20.40 -7.20 -7.06
CA MET A 155 19.99 -6.02 -6.30
C MET A 155 20.84 -4.81 -6.69
N ILE A 156 20.20 -3.73 -7.16
CA ILE A 156 20.86 -2.48 -7.51
C ILE A 156 20.10 -1.32 -6.90
N TYR A 157 20.84 -0.39 -6.27
CA TYR A 157 20.36 0.92 -5.84
C TYR A 157 21.34 2.01 -6.26
N ARG A 158 20.81 3.15 -6.68
CA ARG A 158 21.58 4.35 -6.98
C ARG A 158 21.31 5.43 -5.94
N ALA A 159 22.31 6.25 -5.64
CA ALA A 159 22.17 7.30 -4.63
C ALA A 159 20.94 8.22 -4.83
N PRO A 160 20.59 8.69 -6.05
CA PRO A 160 19.37 9.49 -6.24
C PRO A 160 18.05 8.75 -5.91
N GLU A 161 18.01 7.42 -6.09
CA GLU A 161 16.83 6.61 -5.75
C GLU A 161 16.62 6.59 -4.23
N ILE A 162 17.72 6.45 -3.49
CA ILE A 162 17.71 6.46 -2.02
C ILE A 162 17.41 7.86 -1.49
N GLU A 163 18.03 8.89 -2.06
CA GLU A 163 17.84 10.28 -1.67
C GLU A 163 16.36 10.71 -1.77
N ARG A 164 15.72 10.43 -2.93
CA ARG A 164 14.31 10.83 -3.13
C ARG A 164 13.36 10.18 -2.14
N ILE A 165 13.54 8.88 -1.82
CA ILE A 165 12.67 8.18 -0.89
C ILE A 165 12.95 8.59 0.56
N ALA A 166 14.22 8.87 0.91
CA ALA A 166 14.59 9.39 2.22
C ALA A 166 13.91 10.74 2.48
N ARG A 167 13.92 11.68 1.52
CA ARG A 167 13.22 12.96 1.64
C ARG A 167 11.73 12.77 1.93
N VAL A 168 11.06 11.86 1.22
CA VAL A 168 9.64 11.54 1.48
C VAL A 168 9.44 11.08 2.93
N ALA A 169 10.30 10.20 3.43
CA ALA A 169 10.19 9.68 4.80
C ALA A 169 10.42 10.78 5.85
N PHE A 170 11.43 11.64 5.66
CA PHE A 170 11.71 12.73 6.58
C PHE A 170 10.62 13.82 6.57
N ASP A 171 10.05 14.16 5.40
CA ASP A 171 8.94 15.11 5.29
C ASP A 171 7.69 14.56 5.99
N LEU A 172 7.39 13.28 5.82
CA LEU A 172 6.30 12.62 6.55
C LEU A 172 6.55 12.62 8.07
N ALA A 173 7.77 12.32 8.50
CA ALA A 173 8.11 12.31 9.92
C ALA A 173 7.94 13.68 10.56
N ARG A 174 8.26 14.79 9.87
CA ARG A 174 8.02 16.16 10.35
C ARG A 174 6.57 16.46 10.70
N ALA A 175 5.64 15.90 9.90
CA ALA A 175 4.20 16.02 10.12
C ALA A 175 3.65 15.03 11.16
N ARG A 176 4.49 14.13 11.68
CA ARG A 176 4.15 13.08 12.64
C ARG A 176 4.96 13.25 13.94
N ARG A 177 5.50 12.15 14.47
CA ARG A 177 6.24 12.15 15.76
C ARG A 177 7.73 12.46 15.61
N LYS A 178 8.18 12.91 14.44
CA LYS A 178 9.54 13.34 14.13
C LYS A 178 10.60 12.26 14.34
N ARG A 179 10.28 11.02 14.00
CA ARG A 179 11.21 9.89 14.09
C ARG A 179 11.22 9.07 12.82
N VAL A 180 12.40 8.83 12.25
CA VAL A 180 12.65 7.92 11.14
C VAL A 180 13.49 6.77 11.63
N THR A 181 13.02 5.53 11.40
CA THR A 181 13.81 4.31 11.55
C THR A 181 14.17 3.80 10.17
N SER A 182 15.43 3.98 9.76
CA SER A 182 15.96 3.46 8.49
C SER A 182 16.36 2.00 8.66
N VAL A 183 15.75 1.12 7.86
CA VAL A 183 15.96 -0.33 7.95
C VAL A 183 16.76 -0.83 6.76
N ASP A 184 17.85 -1.54 7.05
CA ASP A 184 18.81 -2.02 6.06
C ASP A 184 19.48 -3.37 6.47
N LYS A 185 20.41 -3.88 5.67
CA LYS A 185 21.26 -5.04 5.98
C LYS A 185 22.73 -4.70 5.74
N GLN A 186 23.18 -3.56 6.22
CA GLN A 186 24.52 -2.99 5.92
C GLN A 186 25.70 -3.86 6.37
N ASN A 187 25.49 -4.77 7.32
CA ASN A 187 26.54 -5.70 7.75
C ASN A 187 26.92 -6.74 6.67
N ILE A 188 26.07 -6.92 5.64
CA ILE A 188 26.27 -7.89 4.56
C ILE A 188 26.27 -7.22 3.18
N LEU A 189 25.31 -6.30 2.91
CA LEU A 189 25.01 -5.81 1.56
C LEU A 189 25.67 -4.45 1.28
N GLU A 190 26.36 -4.33 0.14
CA GLU A 190 26.91 -3.05 -0.33
C GLU A 190 25.80 -2.03 -0.66
N THR A 191 24.67 -2.50 -1.20
CA THR A 191 23.51 -1.64 -1.45
C THR A 191 22.98 -1.01 -0.16
N SER A 192 22.98 -1.74 0.94
CA SER A 192 22.58 -1.25 2.25
C SER A 192 23.62 -0.31 2.89
N ARG A 193 24.91 -0.47 2.60
CA ARG A 193 25.95 0.50 3.01
C ARG A 193 25.78 1.82 2.27
N LEU A 194 25.51 1.78 0.95
CA LEU A 194 25.16 2.96 0.18
C LEU A 194 23.88 3.61 0.72
N TRP A 195 22.84 2.80 1.01
CA TRP A 195 21.58 3.25 1.57
C TRP A 195 21.78 4.09 2.84
N ARG A 196 22.47 3.50 3.82
CA ARG A 196 22.73 4.16 5.11
C ARG A 196 23.47 5.48 4.94
N ARG A 197 24.55 5.50 4.15
CA ARG A 197 25.33 6.71 3.88
C ARG A 197 24.46 7.85 3.28
N VAL A 198 23.64 7.52 2.29
CA VAL A 198 22.78 8.54 1.64
C VAL A 198 21.68 9.00 2.60
N VAL A 199 21.08 8.11 3.39
CA VAL A 199 20.09 8.49 4.40
C VAL A 199 20.70 9.40 5.46
N ASP A 200 21.94 9.13 5.92
CA ASP A 200 22.68 10.01 6.84
C ASP A 200 22.95 11.40 6.24
N GLU A 201 23.26 11.46 4.93
CA GLU A 201 23.46 12.73 4.21
C GLU A 201 22.16 13.55 4.17
N VAL A 202 21.03 12.92 3.82
CA VAL A 202 19.71 13.57 3.80
C VAL A 202 19.29 14.01 5.20
N ALA A 203 19.53 13.21 6.23
CA ALA A 203 19.15 13.52 7.61
C ALA A 203 19.73 14.86 8.11
N ARG A 204 20.88 15.29 7.61
CA ARG A 204 21.51 16.59 7.99
C ARG A 204 20.64 17.79 7.60
N GLU A 205 19.74 17.64 6.62
CA GLU A 205 18.80 18.67 6.21
C GLU A 205 17.53 18.70 7.10
N TYR A 206 17.41 17.70 8.01
CA TYR A 206 16.26 17.50 8.88
C TYR A 206 16.66 17.41 10.36
N PRO A 207 17.36 18.44 10.91
CA PRO A 207 17.90 18.38 12.28
C PRO A 207 16.82 18.28 13.37
N ASP A 208 15.55 18.50 13.00
CA ASP A 208 14.40 18.37 13.88
C ASP A 208 13.76 16.98 13.89
N VAL A 209 14.29 16.03 13.10
CA VAL A 209 13.81 14.64 12.99
C VAL A 209 14.89 13.69 13.51
N ALA A 210 14.54 12.84 14.47
CA ALA A 210 15.44 11.82 14.98
C ALA A 210 15.57 10.68 13.97
N LEU A 211 16.81 10.29 13.65
CA LEU A 211 17.14 9.14 12.81
C LEU A 211 17.71 8.01 13.65
N GLU A 212 17.18 6.81 13.47
CA GLU A 212 17.74 5.56 13.96
C GLU A 212 17.94 4.57 12.81
N HIS A 213 19.03 3.81 12.85
CA HIS A 213 19.25 2.71 11.90
C HIS A 213 19.08 1.36 12.57
N LEU A 214 18.30 0.48 11.97
CA LEU A 214 18.15 -0.90 12.40
C LEU A 214 18.53 -1.86 11.28
N LEU A 215 19.13 -3.00 11.65
CA LEU A 215 19.18 -4.13 10.72
C LEU A 215 17.78 -4.73 10.57
N VAL A 216 17.45 -5.22 9.37
CA VAL A 216 16.10 -5.71 9.04
C VAL A 216 15.62 -6.83 9.95
N ASP A 217 16.51 -7.74 10.35
CA ASP A 217 16.21 -8.82 11.31
C ASP A 217 15.87 -8.27 12.71
N SER A 218 16.58 -7.22 13.15
CA SER A 218 16.26 -6.53 14.40
C SER A 218 14.93 -5.75 14.30
N ALA A 219 14.67 -5.11 13.16
CA ALA A 219 13.42 -4.38 12.91
C ALA A 219 12.21 -5.32 12.95
N ALA A 220 12.31 -6.50 12.31
CA ALA A 220 11.26 -7.53 12.35
C ALA A 220 10.93 -7.97 13.79
N MET A 221 11.97 -8.28 14.60
CA MET A 221 11.75 -8.62 16.01
C MET A 221 11.09 -7.48 16.80
N GLN A 222 11.49 -6.21 16.53
CA GLN A 222 10.98 -5.05 17.23
C GLN A 222 9.55 -4.69 16.81
N LEU A 223 9.17 -4.90 15.56
CA LEU A 223 7.79 -4.75 15.09
C LEU A 223 6.81 -5.61 15.89
N VAL A 224 7.20 -6.83 16.26
CA VAL A 224 6.37 -7.71 17.08
C VAL A 224 6.42 -7.36 18.57
N SER A 225 7.61 -7.01 19.09
CA SER A 225 7.81 -6.86 20.54
C SER A 225 7.56 -5.43 21.06
N ARG A 226 7.79 -4.41 20.23
CA ARG A 226 7.72 -2.99 20.59
C ARG A 226 7.21 -2.11 19.44
N PRO A 227 6.08 -2.47 18.78
CA PRO A 227 5.61 -1.77 17.58
C PRO A 227 5.33 -0.27 17.81
N GLY A 228 4.94 0.12 19.02
CA GLY A 228 4.66 1.52 19.39
C GLY A 228 5.88 2.46 19.34
N GLU A 229 7.10 1.92 19.27
CA GLU A 229 8.33 2.73 19.15
C GLU A 229 8.55 3.25 17.74
N PHE A 230 7.94 2.64 16.71
CA PHE A 230 8.08 3.06 15.32
C PHE A 230 7.11 4.21 14.98
N ASP A 231 7.61 5.20 14.23
CA ASP A 231 6.82 6.27 13.62
C ASP A 231 6.85 6.15 12.08
N VAL A 232 8.00 6.43 11.47
CA VAL A 232 8.22 6.25 10.03
C VAL A 232 9.33 5.22 9.85
N ILE A 233 9.03 4.10 9.20
CA ILE A 233 10.01 3.09 8.80
C ILE A 233 10.38 3.37 7.34
N LEU A 234 11.65 3.71 7.10
CA LEU A 234 12.21 3.93 5.77
C LEU A 234 13.01 2.70 5.34
N THR A 235 12.70 2.09 4.19
CA THR A 235 13.41 0.89 3.76
C THR A 235 13.33 0.64 2.25
N GLU A 236 14.21 -0.24 1.78
CA GLU A 236 14.27 -0.68 0.40
C GLU A 236 13.08 -1.59 0.03
N ASN A 237 12.97 -1.95 -1.24
CA ASN A 237 11.81 -2.58 -1.85
C ASN A 237 11.42 -3.91 -1.18
N MET A 238 12.31 -4.90 -1.14
CA MET A 238 12.01 -6.23 -0.62
C MET A 238 11.78 -6.22 0.90
N PHE A 239 12.62 -5.50 1.66
CA PHE A 239 12.43 -5.40 3.11
C PHE A 239 11.14 -4.66 3.45
N GLY A 240 10.80 -3.62 2.67
CA GLY A 240 9.55 -2.87 2.85
C GLY A 240 8.31 -3.71 2.59
N ASP A 241 8.38 -4.64 1.64
CA ASP A 241 7.31 -5.58 1.36
C ASP A 241 7.08 -6.51 2.56
N ILE A 242 8.15 -7.17 3.00
CA ILE A 242 8.08 -8.15 4.11
C ILE A 242 7.65 -7.48 5.42
N LEU A 243 8.28 -6.36 5.78
CA LEU A 243 8.00 -5.67 7.05
C LEU A 243 6.60 -5.07 7.11
N SER A 244 6.05 -4.60 5.99
CA SER A 244 4.68 -4.08 5.97
C SER A 244 3.63 -5.18 6.09
N ASP A 245 3.89 -6.37 5.54
CA ASP A 245 3.00 -7.52 5.69
C ASP A 245 3.09 -8.10 7.11
N GLU A 246 4.28 -8.12 7.71
CA GLU A 246 4.44 -8.42 9.13
C GLU A 246 3.69 -7.40 10.01
N ALA A 247 3.81 -6.10 9.71
CA ALA A 247 3.09 -5.06 10.43
C ALA A 247 1.55 -5.15 10.28
N ALA A 248 1.06 -5.79 9.19
CA ALA A 248 -0.37 -6.05 9.01
C ALA A 248 -0.97 -6.90 10.15
N ILE A 249 -0.18 -7.80 10.71
CA ILE A 249 -0.60 -8.65 11.83
C ILE A 249 -0.99 -7.83 13.06
N LEU A 250 -0.38 -6.65 13.25
CA LEU A 250 -0.69 -5.75 14.37
C LEU A 250 -2.16 -5.31 14.37
N THR A 251 -2.75 -5.17 13.18
CA THR A 251 -4.15 -4.70 13.01
C THR A 251 -5.17 -5.83 13.02
N GLY A 252 -4.73 -7.08 13.02
CA GLY A 252 -5.58 -8.27 12.98
C GLY A 252 -6.07 -8.66 11.58
N SER A 253 -5.90 -7.80 10.57
CA SER A 253 -6.26 -8.12 9.18
C SER A 253 -5.53 -7.23 8.18
N ILE A 254 -5.03 -7.84 7.10
CA ILE A 254 -4.50 -7.13 5.95
C ILE A 254 -5.57 -6.27 5.24
N GLY A 255 -6.85 -6.63 5.39
CA GLY A 255 -7.99 -5.89 4.85
C GLY A 255 -8.22 -4.51 5.46
N THR A 256 -7.44 -4.12 6.48
CA THR A 256 -7.47 -2.78 7.08
C THR A 256 -6.38 -1.85 6.59
N LEU A 257 -5.44 -2.32 5.76
CA LEU A 257 -4.22 -1.63 5.40
C LEU A 257 -4.29 -1.01 4.00
N PRO A 258 -4.36 0.34 3.92
CA PRO A 258 -4.28 1.05 2.64
C PRO A 258 -2.84 1.15 2.16
N SER A 259 -2.69 1.51 0.88
CA SER A 259 -1.41 1.95 0.36
C SER A 259 -1.55 3.05 -0.69
N ALA A 260 -0.51 3.88 -0.81
CA ALA A 260 -0.34 4.87 -1.85
C ALA A 260 1.02 4.68 -2.51
N SER A 261 1.04 4.57 -3.82
CA SER A 261 2.27 4.60 -4.63
C SER A 261 2.35 5.95 -5.32
N LEU A 262 3.32 6.78 -4.92
CA LEU A 262 3.49 8.16 -5.37
C LEU A 262 4.69 8.28 -6.30
N GLY A 263 4.54 9.09 -7.35
CA GLY A 263 5.59 9.39 -8.32
C GLY A 263 6.06 10.84 -8.28
N LEU A 264 6.96 11.21 -9.19
CA LEU A 264 7.42 12.60 -9.36
C LEU A 264 6.45 13.47 -10.16
N ARG A 265 5.48 12.86 -10.86
CA ARG A 265 4.54 13.57 -11.72
C ARG A 265 3.64 14.49 -10.89
N SER A 266 3.91 15.79 -10.94
CA SER A 266 3.08 16.81 -10.30
C SER A 266 1.85 17.13 -11.15
N ARG A 267 0.71 17.35 -10.48
CA ARG A 267 -0.54 17.87 -11.08
C ARG A 267 -0.76 19.36 -10.71
N GLY A 268 0.28 20.03 -10.23
CA GLY A 268 0.23 21.42 -9.77
C GLY A 268 -0.43 21.59 -8.39
N GLN A 269 -0.26 22.76 -7.78
CA GLN A 269 -0.89 23.11 -6.48
C GLN A 269 -0.66 22.09 -5.35
N GLY A 270 0.53 21.50 -5.28
CA GLY A 270 0.86 20.47 -4.27
C GLY A 270 0.23 19.10 -4.51
N ARG A 271 -0.42 18.89 -5.66
CA ARG A 271 -1.02 17.61 -6.05
C ARG A 271 0.01 16.71 -6.70
N GLN A 272 0.08 15.48 -6.25
CA GLN A 272 1.00 14.46 -6.75
C GLN A 272 0.21 13.32 -7.39
N PHE A 273 0.56 12.93 -8.62
CA PHE A 273 -0.06 11.76 -9.24
C PHE A 273 0.31 10.51 -8.46
N GLY A 274 -0.68 9.65 -8.20
CA GLY A 274 -0.48 8.42 -7.45
C GLY A 274 -1.47 7.33 -7.81
N LEU A 275 -1.11 6.10 -7.42
CA LEU A 275 -1.94 4.90 -7.46
C LEU A 275 -2.22 4.47 -6.02
N TYR A 276 -3.49 4.23 -5.72
CA TYR A 276 -4.00 3.96 -4.39
C TYR A 276 -4.72 2.62 -4.38
N GLU A 277 -4.26 1.69 -3.55
CA GLU A 277 -4.71 0.30 -3.55
C GLU A 277 -4.69 -0.30 -2.14
N PRO A 278 -5.58 -1.24 -1.81
CA PRO A 278 -5.42 -2.06 -0.61
C PRO A 278 -4.14 -2.92 -0.73
N ILE A 279 -3.46 -3.20 0.41
CA ILE A 279 -2.29 -4.09 0.41
C ILE A 279 -2.67 -5.54 0.14
N GLY A 280 -3.87 -5.95 0.54
CA GLY A 280 -4.37 -7.31 0.35
C GLY A 280 -4.51 -7.72 -1.12
N GLY A 281 -4.35 -9.02 -1.39
CA GLY A 281 -4.52 -9.59 -2.72
C GLY A 281 -5.99 -9.79 -3.14
N THR A 282 -6.18 -10.53 -4.21
CA THR A 282 -7.49 -10.76 -4.84
C THR A 282 -8.44 -11.64 -4.06
N ALA A 283 -7.94 -12.45 -3.12
CA ALA A 283 -8.72 -13.42 -2.32
C ALA A 283 -9.80 -14.13 -3.15
N PRO A 284 -9.43 -14.94 -4.18
CA PRO A 284 -10.38 -15.48 -5.17
C PRO A 284 -11.49 -16.31 -4.53
N THR A 285 -11.22 -16.94 -3.38
CA THR A 285 -12.18 -17.75 -2.64
C THR A 285 -13.30 -16.93 -2.01
N LEU A 286 -13.11 -15.62 -1.83
CA LEU A 286 -14.09 -14.69 -1.27
C LEU A 286 -14.82 -13.88 -2.33
N ALA A 287 -14.34 -13.87 -3.57
CA ALA A 287 -14.88 -13.08 -4.67
C ALA A 287 -16.39 -13.27 -4.85
N GLY A 288 -17.13 -12.17 -4.96
CA GLY A 288 -18.59 -12.16 -5.18
C GLY A 288 -19.44 -12.56 -3.98
N LYS A 289 -18.84 -12.92 -2.82
CA LYS A 289 -19.57 -13.34 -1.62
C LYS A 289 -20.02 -12.17 -0.75
N ASN A 290 -19.59 -10.96 -1.03
CA ASN A 290 -19.92 -9.76 -0.25
C ASN A 290 -19.49 -9.88 1.23
N VAL A 291 -18.30 -10.45 1.48
CA VAL A 291 -17.76 -10.67 2.84
C VAL A 291 -16.40 -10.03 3.06
N ALA A 292 -15.75 -9.54 2.00
CA ALA A 292 -14.44 -8.90 2.08
C ALA A 292 -14.51 -7.59 2.88
N ASN A 293 -13.47 -7.32 3.65
CA ASN A 293 -13.34 -6.06 4.38
C ASN A 293 -12.98 -4.92 3.43
N PRO A 294 -13.81 -3.87 3.26
CA PRO A 294 -13.51 -2.79 2.32
C PRO A 294 -12.63 -1.68 2.94
N THR A 295 -12.24 -1.78 4.19
CA THR A 295 -11.55 -0.70 4.93
C THR A 295 -10.27 -0.25 4.24
N ALA A 296 -9.44 -1.18 3.79
CA ALA A 296 -8.19 -0.86 3.10
C ALA A 296 -8.43 -0.02 1.84
N SER A 297 -9.42 -0.39 1.03
CA SER A 297 -9.79 0.35 -0.19
C SER A 297 -10.39 1.73 0.14
N ILE A 298 -11.24 1.81 1.17
CA ILE A 298 -11.81 3.08 1.66
C ILE A 298 -10.70 4.02 2.16
N LEU A 299 -9.75 3.51 2.93
CA LEU A 299 -8.62 4.32 3.42
C LEU A 299 -7.64 4.67 2.30
N SER A 300 -7.47 3.82 1.29
CA SER A 300 -6.70 4.15 0.07
C SER A 300 -7.35 5.31 -0.68
N ALA A 301 -8.68 5.36 -0.75
CA ALA A 301 -9.41 6.50 -1.29
C ALA A 301 -9.23 7.78 -0.44
N ALA A 302 -9.12 7.66 0.88
CA ALA A 302 -8.76 8.80 1.74
C ALA A 302 -7.33 9.30 1.46
N MET A 303 -6.36 8.39 1.25
CA MET A 303 -5.01 8.78 0.83
C MET A 303 -5.00 9.47 -0.54
N LEU A 304 -5.83 9.02 -1.49
CA LEU A 304 -6.01 9.65 -2.79
C LEU A 304 -6.48 11.11 -2.64
N LEU A 305 -7.47 11.37 -1.81
CA LEU A 305 -7.93 12.72 -1.51
C LEU A 305 -6.81 13.59 -0.94
N ARG A 306 -6.03 13.06 0.00
CA ARG A 306 -4.94 13.77 0.69
C ARG A 306 -3.80 14.13 -0.24
N HIS A 307 -3.28 13.17 -1.01
CA HIS A 307 -2.05 13.34 -1.78
C HIS A 307 -2.28 13.80 -3.23
N SER A 308 -3.28 13.24 -3.92
CA SER A 308 -3.51 13.59 -5.34
C SER A 308 -4.52 14.70 -5.54
N LEU A 309 -5.50 14.87 -4.65
CA LEU A 309 -6.53 15.89 -4.83
C LEU A 309 -6.34 17.10 -3.91
N ALA A 310 -5.33 17.09 -3.03
CA ALA A 310 -5.04 18.15 -2.05
C ALA A 310 -6.25 18.49 -1.16
N ASP A 311 -7.04 17.48 -0.79
CA ASP A 311 -8.22 17.59 0.07
C ASP A 311 -8.05 16.78 1.38
N PRO A 312 -7.18 17.23 2.30
CA PRO A 312 -6.96 16.54 3.57
C PRO A 312 -8.18 16.56 4.48
N ALA A 313 -9.09 17.53 4.31
CA ALA A 313 -10.29 17.61 5.13
C ALA A 313 -11.28 16.49 4.81
N SER A 314 -11.55 16.22 3.54
CA SER A 314 -12.40 15.09 3.14
C SER A 314 -11.74 13.74 3.45
N ALA A 315 -10.41 13.64 3.31
CA ALA A 315 -9.67 12.45 3.72
C ALA A 315 -9.87 12.16 5.21
N GLN A 316 -9.70 13.16 6.08
CA GLN A 316 -9.87 13.01 7.52
C GLN A 316 -11.29 12.60 7.90
N ARG A 317 -12.30 13.14 7.24
CA ARG A 317 -13.72 12.75 7.47
C ARG A 317 -13.92 11.25 7.22
N ILE A 318 -13.35 10.70 6.13
CA ILE A 318 -13.42 9.26 5.85
C ILE A 318 -12.70 8.45 6.93
N GLU A 319 -11.46 8.84 7.28
CA GLU A 319 -10.65 8.17 8.31
C GLU A 319 -11.38 8.16 9.67
N ASP A 320 -11.99 9.28 10.06
CA ASP A 320 -12.76 9.40 11.30
C ASP A 320 -14.04 8.54 11.26
N ALA A 321 -14.73 8.47 10.13
CA ALA A 321 -15.92 7.64 9.95
C ALA A 321 -15.59 6.15 10.09
N VAL A 322 -14.48 5.69 9.50
CA VAL A 322 -13.95 4.33 9.70
C VAL A 322 -13.64 4.08 11.18
N GLY A 323 -12.93 5.02 11.83
CA GLY A 323 -12.58 4.92 13.24
C GLY A 323 -13.81 4.81 14.15
N ARG A 324 -14.84 5.64 13.92
CA ARG A 324 -16.12 5.57 14.64
C ARG A 324 -16.83 4.23 14.41
N THR A 325 -16.82 3.72 13.18
CA THR A 325 -17.45 2.44 12.85
C THR A 325 -16.86 1.29 13.67
N TYR A 326 -15.53 1.23 13.77
CA TYR A 326 -14.86 0.21 14.59
C TYR A 326 -15.04 0.44 16.10
N ALA A 327 -15.00 1.69 16.56
CA ALA A 327 -15.25 2.01 17.96
C ALA A 327 -16.64 1.62 18.44
N ASP A 328 -17.65 1.63 17.54
CA ASP A 328 -19.00 1.16 17.80
C ASP A 328 -19.12 -0.38 17.72
N GLY A 329 -18.02 -1.10 17.51
CA GLY A 329 -17.98 -2.57 17.47
C GLY A 329 -18.47 -3.18 16.15
N LEU A 330 -18.65 -2.38 15.09
CA LEU A 330 -19.09 -2.86 13.78
C LEU A 330 -17.91 -3.41 13.00
N ARG A 331 -17.95 -4.69 12.61
CA ARG A 331 -16.82 -5.40 12.01
C ARG A 331 -17.27 -6.34 10.90
N THR A 332 -16.41 -6.62 9.95
CA THR A 332 -16.54 -7.70 8.96
C THR A 332 -16.19 -9.05 9.58
N ALA A 333 -16.51 -10.16 8.90
CA ALA A 333 -16.40 -11.51 9.43
C ALA A 333 -14.99 -11.86 9.94
N GLU A 334 -13.95 -11.46 9.23
CA GLU A 334 -12.56 -11.77 9.59
C GLU A 334 -12.11 -11.13 10.91
N LEU A 335 -12.69 -9.98 11.28
CA LEU A 335 -12.41 -9.25 12.50
C LEU A 335 -13.40 -9.59 13.63
N SER A 336 -14.52 -10.26 13.32
CA SER A 336 -15.61 -10.55 14.27
C SER A 336 -15.40 -11.83 15.05
N SER A 337 -14.58 -12.76 14.56
CA SER A 337 -14.38 -14.09 15.17
C SER A 337 -13.88 -14.02 16.62
N ALA A 338 -13.14 -12.96 16.98
CA ALA A 338 -12.61 -12.78 18.33
C ALA A 338 -13.66 -12.34 19.37
N THR A 339 -14.78 -11.72 18.94
CA THR A 339 -15.73 -11.06 19.85
C THR A 339 -17.12 -11.67 19.89
N GLY A 340 -17.43 -12.60 18.99
CA GLY A 340 -18.79 -13.16 18.86
C GLY A 340 -19.85 -12.15 18.37
N SER A 341 -19.45 -10.95 17.92
CA SER A 341 -20.35 -9.95 17.35
C SER A 341 -20.87 -10.40 15.99
N LYS A 342 -22.06 -9.92 15.61
CA LYS A 342 -22.63 -10.17 14.26
C LYS A 342 -21.71 -9.54 13.22
N ALA A 343 -21.16 -10.36 12.32
CA ALA A 343 -20.36 -9.91 11.20
C ALA A 343 -21.20 -9.13 10.18
N LEU A 344 -20.66 -8.01 9.71
CA LEU A 344 -21.21 -7.25 8.60
C LEU A 344 -20.65 -7.75 7.27
N SER A 345 -21.48 -7.72 6.23
CA SER A 345 -21.03 -7.87 4.85
C SER A 345 -20.23 -6.63 4.39
N THR A 346 -19.54 -6.75 3.26
CA THR A 346 -18.82 -5.63 2.62
C THR A 346 -19.71 -4.40 2.46
N ARG A 347 -20.92 -4.60 1.93
CA ARG A 347 -21.89 -3.51 1.69
C ARG A 347 -22.45 -2.92 2.98
N GLU A 348 -22.77 -3.74 3.97
CA GLU A 348 -23.27 -3.27 5.28
C GLU A 348 -22.20 -2.47 6.01
N PHE A 349 -20.95 -2.89 5.96
CA PHE A 349 -19.84 -2.15 6.55
C PHE A 349 -19.63 -0.80 5.85
N ALA A 350 -19.59 -0.78 4.50
CA ALA A 350 -19.51 0.47 3.74
C ALA A 350 -20.67 1.43 4.05
N ALA A 351 -21.91 0.92 4.14
CA ALA A 351 -23.08 1.71 4.53
C ALA A 351 -22.95 2.26 5.96
N ALA A 352 -22.40 1.49 6.90
CA ALA A 352 -22.13 1.93 8.26
C ALA A 352 -21.11 3.07 8.33
N VAL A 353 -20.05 3.02 7.50
CA VAL A 353 -19.07 4.10 7.36
C VAL A 353 -19.72 5.34 6.75
N LEU A 354 -20.49 5.19 5.65
CA LEU A 354 -21.23 6.28 5.00
C LEU A 354 -22.17 7.00 5.97
N ALA A 355 -22.86 6.28 6.83
CA ALA A 355 -23.78 6.86 7.82
C ALA A 355 -23.05 7.70 8.90
N ARG A 356 -21.73 7.62 8.98
CA ARG A 356 -20.86 8.33 9.95
C ARG A 356 -20.05 9.47 9.32
N LEU A 357 -20.18 9.70 8.02
CA LEU A 357 -19.63 10.88 7.34
C LEU A 357 -20.45 12.13 7.70
#